data_0d074375c1809960de40290fe678b132
#
_entry.id   0d074375c1809960de40290fe678b132
#
_cell.length_a   1.000
_cell.length_b   1.000
_cell.length_c   1.000
_cell.angle_alpha   90.00
_cell.angle_beta   90.00
_cell.angle_gamma   90.00
#
_symmetry.space_group_name_H-M   'P 1'
#
loop_
_entity.id
_entity.type
_entity.pdbx_description
1 polymer ?
#
loop_
_entity_poly.entity_id
_entity_poly.type
_entity_poly.pdbx_seq_one_letter_code
_entity_poly.pdbx_strand_id
1 'polypeptide(L)'
;MASYQYVYVMQNLSKVFPGGRELFKGITLSFLPGAKIGVLGVNGAGKSTLLKIMAGVDREFNGEAWAADGVRVGYLEQEPKLDPAKNVIENIMDGLGETRDLLKRFEEVSARFAEPMSDEEMNNLIIEQAELQEKIDACNCYM
;
A
#
# COMPACT_ATOMS: atom_id res chain seq x y z
N MET A 1 -22.55 -15.74 12.47
CA MET A 1 -22.55 -15.19 11.10
C MET A 1 -21.13 -14.72 10.84
N ALA A 2 -20.46 -15.24 9.80
CA ALA A 2 -19.13 -14.76 9.45
C ALA A 2 -19.27 -13.30 8.96
N SER A 3 -18.70 -12.37 9.69
CA SER A 3 -18.59 -10.98 9.26
C SER A 3 -17.56 -10.95 8.15
N TYR A 4 -17.99 -10.88 6.89
CA TYR A 4 -17.09 -10.64 5.77
C TYR A 4 -16.58 -9.21 5.87
N GLN A 5 -15.34 -9.05 6.28
CA GLN A 5 -14.69 -7.74 6.28
C GLN A 5 -14.14 -7.47 4.88
N TYR A 6 -14.77 -6.55 4.16
CA TYR A 6 -14.29 -6.10 2.86
C TYR A 6 -13.02 -5.27 3.03
N VAL A 7 -12.06 -5.47 2.13
CA VAL A 7 -10.81 -4.68 2.11
C VAL A 7 -10.98 -3.35 1.40
N TYR A 8 -11.94 -3.27 0.46
CA TYR A 8 -12.27 -2.03 -0.24
C TYR A 8 -13.75 -2.02 -0.61
N VAL A 9 -14.40 -0.86 -0.52
CA VAL A 9 -15.81 -0.69 -0.85
C VAL A 9 -15.99 0.54 -1.73
N MET A 10 -16.85 0.42 -2.75
CA MET A 10 -17.36 1.51 -3.55
C MET A 10 -18.89 1.49 -3.49
N GLN A 11 -19.50 2.66 -3.28
CA GLN A 11 -20.96 2.82 -3.26
C GLN A 11 -21.39 3.94 -4.18
N ASN A 12 -22.23 3.61 -5.16
CA ASN A 12 -22.79 4.55 -6.13
C ASN A 12 -21.74 5.45 -6.80
N LEU A 13 -20.54 4.89 -7.02
CA LEU A 13 -19.41 5.62 -7.58
C LEU A 13 -19.71 6.05 -9.01
N SER A 14 -19.56 7.34 -9.31
CA SER A 14 -19.79 7.93 -10.62
C SER A 14 -18.72 8.95 -10.94
N LYS A 15 -18.29 9.01 -12.19
CA LYS A 15 -17.29 9.99 -12.66
C LYS A 15 -17.82 10.70 -13.89
N VAL A 16 -17.81 12.03 -13.79
CA VAL A 16 -18.15 12.94 -14.87
C VAL A 16 -16.98 13.85 -15.14
N PHE A 17 -16.59 14.00 -16.39
CA PHE A 17 -15.54 14.95 -16.77
C PHE A 17 -16.07 16.39 -16.89
N PRO A 18 -15.18 17.39 -16.80
CA PRO A 18 -15.53 18.76 -17.17
C PRO A 18 -16.15 18.78 -18.58
N GLY A 19 -17.31 19.44 -18.72
CA GLY A 19 -18.11 19.42 -19.95
C GLY A 19 -19.25 18.42 -19.95
N GLY A 20 -19.51 17.71 -18.83
CA GLY A 20 -20.70 16.88 -18.63
C GLY A 20 -20.62 15.46 -19.22
N ARG A 21 -19.46 15.07 -19.76
CA ARG A 21 -19.27 13.69 -20.27
C ARG A 21 -19.18 12.71 -19.09
N GLU A 22 -20.19 11.85 -18.97
CA GLU A 22 -20.19 10.75 -18.02
C GLU A 22 -19.24 9.65 -18.47
N LEU A 23 -18.33 9.22 -17.58
CA LEU A 23 -17.37 8.14 -17.84
C LEU A 23 -17.93 6.80 -17.35
N PHE A 24 -18.46 6.77 -16.15
CA PHE A 24 -19.20 5.65 -15.56
C PHE A 24 -20.13 6.16 -14.46
N LYS A 25 -21.16 5.37 -14.14
CA LYS A 25 -22.20 5.76 -13.19
C LYS A 25 -22.65 4.61 -12.32
N GLY A 26 -22.83 4.91 -11.02
CA GLY A 26 -23.52 4.04 -10.08
C GLY A 26 -22.78 2.73 -9.78
N ILE A 27 -21.46 2.69 -9.86
CA ILE A 27 -20.68 1.49 -9.54
C ILE A 27 -20.78 1.22 -8.04
N THR A 28 -21.31 0.06 -7.66
CA THR A 28 -21.33 -0.42 -6.27
C THR A 28 -20.67 -1.78 -6.23
N LEU A 29 -19.49 -1.87 -5.61
CA LEU A 29 -18.68 -3.07 -5.51
C LEU A 29 -18.00 -3.15 -4.15
N SER A 30 -17.85 -4.37 -3.65
CA SER A 30 -17.12 -4.67 -2.41
C SER A 30 -16.10 -5.77 -2.67
N PHE A 31 -14.89 -5.58 -2.18
CA PHE A 31 -13.76 -6.47 -2.46
C PHE A 31 -13.40 -7.27 -1.22
N LEU A 32 -13.31 -8.58 -1.37
CA LEU A 32 -12.89 -9.49 -0.30
C LEU A 32 -11.37 -9.58 -0.23
N PRO A 33 -10.81 -9.89 0.97
CA PRO A 33 -9.39 -10.19 1.13
C PRO A 33 -8.93 -11.30 0.18
N GLY A 34 -7.73 -11.16 -0.39
CA GLY A 34 -7.13 -12.17 -1.27
C GLY A 34 -7.76 -12.29 -2.66
N ALA A 35 -8.80 -11.54 -2.99
CA ALA A 35 -9.43 -11.58 -4.30
C ALA A 35 -8.50 -10.98 -5.38
N LYS A 36 -8.31 -11.73 -6.48
CA LYS A 36 -7.63 -11.25 -7.68
C LYS A 36 -8.68 -10.87 -8.71
N ILE A 37 -8.75 -9.58 -9.06
CA ILE A 37 -9.83 -9.03 -9.87
C ILE A 37 -9.26 -8.37 -11.11
N GLY A 38 -9.75 -8.78 -12.29
CA GLY A 38 -9.43 -8.16 -13.58
C GLY A 38 -10.46 -7.10 -13.95
N VAL A 39 -10.00 -5.92 -14.38
CA VAL A 39 -10.84 -4.86 -14.93
C VAL A 39 -10.67 -4.84 -16.44
N LEU A 40 -11.71 -5.21 -17.17
CA LEU A 40 -11.71 -5.33 -18.64
C LEU A 40 -12.61 -4.26 -19.26
N GLY A 41 -12.27 -3.85 -20.47
CA GLY A 41 -13.04 -2.89 -21.25
C GLY A 41 -12.23 -2.26 -22.37
N VAL A 42 -12.92 -1.62 -23.32
CA VAL A 42 -12.27 -0.90 -24.43
C VAL A 42 -11.47 0.31 -23.94
N ASN A 43 -10.59 0.84 -24.79
CA ASN A 43 -9.86 2.05 -24.47
C ASN A 43 -10.82 3.23 -24.28
N GLY A 44 -10.57 4.02 -23.23
CA GLY A 44 -11.44 5.14 -22.85
C GLY A 44 -12.65 4.76 -21.98
N ALA A 45 -12.85 3.47 -21.64
CA ALA A 45 -13.94 3.03 -20.77
C ALA A 45 -13.81 3.44 -19.28
N GLY A 46 -12.69 4.07 -18.90
CA GLY A 46 -12.48 4.55 -17.52
C GLY A 46 -11.74 3.60 -16.60
N LYS A 47 -11.15 2.50 -17.09
CA LYS A 47 -10.40 1.53 -16.27
C LYS A 47 -9.32 2.20 -15.42
N SER A 48 -8.45 2.97 -16.05
CA SER A 48 -7.35 3.67 -15.36
C SER A 48 -7.87 4.73 -14.39
N THR A 49 -8.97 5.39 -14.72
CA THR A 49 -9.62 6.37 -13.83
C THR A 49 -10.19 5.68 -12.59
N LEU A 50 -10.84 4.53 -12.76
CA LEU A 50 -11.35 3.74 -11.64
C LEU A 50 -10.20 3.32 -10.71
N LEU A 51 -9.10 2.81 -11.25
CA LEU A 51 -7.93 2.43 -10.45
C LEU A 51 -7.29 3.63 -9.74
N LYS A 52 -7.24 4.81 -10.38
CA LYS A 52 -6.77 6.06 -9.75
C LYS A 52 -7.67 6.51 -8.59
N ILE A 53 -8.98 6.34 -8.71
CA ILE A 53 -9.92 6.62 -7.62
C ILE A 53 -9.68 5.62 -6.48
N MET A 54 -9.57 4.34 -6.77
CA MET A 54 -9.29 3.32 -5.75
C MET A 54 -7.96 3.56 -5.02
N ALA A 55 -6.97 4.10 -5.72
CA ALA A 55 -5.67 4.47 -5.16
C ALA A 55 -5.67 5.81 -4.40
N GLY A 56 -6.80 6.55 -4.40
CA GLY A 56 -6.88 7.89 -3.80
C GLY A 56 -6.13 8.98 -4.58
N VAL A 57 -5.65 8.69 -5.78
CA VAL A 57 -4.96 9.63 -6.69
C VAL A 57 -5.96 10.59 -7.33
N ASP A 58 -7.13 10.09 -7.76
CA ASP A 58 -8.23 10.91 -8.25
C ASP A 58 -9.32 10.96 -7.17
N ARG A 59 -9.64 12.16 -6.69
CA ARG A 59 -10.64 12.40 -5.64
C ARG A 59 -11.87 13.13 -6.15
N GLU A 60 -11.92 13.44 -7.45
CA GLU A 60 -13.04 14.13 -8.08
C GLU A 60 -14.06 13.12 -8.62
N PHE A 61 -14.91 12.60 -7.76
CA PHE A 61 -15.97 11.65 -8.10
C PHE A 61 -17.21 11.87 -7.24
N ASN A 62 -18.36 11.32 -7.66
CA ASN A 62 -19.58 11.27 -6.86
C ASN A 62 -19.76 9.86 -6.31
N GLY A 63 -20.42 9.75 -5.16
CA GLY A 63 -20.54 8.50 -4.41
C GLY A 63 -19.41 8.34 -3.40
N GLU A 64 -19.16 7.12 -2.96
CA GLU A 64 -18.19 6.82 -1.92
C GLU A 64 -17.24 5.71 -2.38
N ALA A 65 -15.96 5.83 -1.99
CA ALA A 65 -14.93 4.82 -2.25
C ALA A 65 -13.88 4.88 -1.13
N TRP A 66 -13.69 3.77 -0.41
CA TRP A 66 -12.75 3.71 0.71
C TRP A 66 -12.13 2.32 0.90
N ALA A 67 -10.92 2.31 1.39
CA ALA A 67 -10.27 1.11 1.92
C ALA A 67 -10.69 0.89 3.38
N ALA A 68 -10.73 -0.34 3.83
CA ALA A 68 -10.95 -0.65 5.25
C ALA A 68 -9.78 -0.13 6.11
N ASP A 69 -10.06 0.09 7.40
CA ASP A 69 -9.03 0.54 8.34
C ASP A 69 -7.85 -0.45 8.39
N GLY A 70 -6.65 0.08 8.36
CA GLY A 70 -5.41 -0.70 8.36
C GLY A 70 -5.02 -1.29 7.00
N VAL A 71 -5.84 -1.16 5.95
CA VAL A 71 -5.50 -1.61 4.60
C VAL A 71 -4.63 -0.57 3.89
N ARG A 72 -3.43 -0.99 3.47
CA ARG A 72 -2.55 -0.17 2.62
C ARG A 72 -2.91 -0.38 1.16
N VAL A 73 -3.06 0.71 0.43
CA VAL A 73 -3.36 0.69 -1.01
C VAL A 73 -2.11 1.11 -1.77
N GLY A 74 -1.58 0.23 -2.61
CA GLY A 74 -0.51 0.53 -3.56
C GLY A 74 -1.08 0.74 -4.96
N TYR A 75 -0.48 1.64 -5.73
CA TYR A 75 -0.84 1.91 -7.12
C TYR A 75 0.38 1.84 -8.02
N LEU A 76 0.37 0.91 -8.96
CA LEU A 76 1.38 0.83 -10.01
C LEU A 76 0.84 1.50 -11.27
N GLU A 77 1.47 2.58 -11.69
CA GLU A 77 1.13 3.26 -12.94
C GLU A 77 1.51 2.39 -14.16
N GLN A 78 0.83 2.61 -15.29
CA GLN A 78 1.13 1.93 -16.54
C GLN A 78 2.57 2.26 -17.03
N GLU A 79 3.00 3.49 -16.80
CA GLU A 79 4.36 3.98 -17.03
C GLU A 79 4.92 4.52 -15.70
N PRO A 80 5.50 3.66 -14.85
CA PRO A 80 6.01 4.10 -13.56
C PRO A 80 7.17 5.08 -13.73
N LYS A 81 7.14 6.16 -12.95
CA LYS A 81 8.22 7.14 -12.91
C LYS A 81 9.34 6.60 -12.05
N LEU A 82 10.40 6.12 -12.71
CA LEU A 82 11.60 5.67 -12.04
C LEU A 82 12.59 6.83 -11.92
N ASP A 83 13.37 6.86 -10.84
CA ASP A 83 14.44 7.81 -10.67
C ASP A 83 15.66 7.37 -11.51
N PRO A 84 16.05 8.11 -12.56
CA PRO A 84 17.15 7.75 -13.44
C PRO A 84 18.53 7.82 -12.75
N ALA A 85 18.62 8.49 -11.59
CA ALA A 85 19.84 8.55 -10.80
C ALA A 85 20.05 7.32 -9.91
N LYS A 86 19.02 6.45 -9.79
CA LYS A 86 19.01 5.25 -8.96
C LYS A 86 19.09 3.99 -9.82
N ASN A 87 19.70 2.95 -9.28
CA ASN A 87 19.68 1.64 -9.90
C ASN A 87 18.32 0.95 -9.70
N VAL A 88 18.11 -0.24 -10.29
CA VAL A 88 16.84 -0.98 -10.23
C VAL A 88 16.48 -1.34 -8.79
N ILE A 89 17.44 -1.80 -7.99
CA ILE A 89 17.21 -2.20 -6.59
C ILE A 89 16.79 -0.98 -5.76
N GLU A 90 17.47 0.15 -5.91
CA GLU A 90 17.15 1.39 -5.20
C GLU A 90 15.75 1.91 -5.52
N ASN A 91 15.34 1.87 -6.79
CA ASN A 91 13.98 2.22 -7.20
C ASN A 91 12.92 1.29 -6.60
N ILE A 92 13.21 -0.02 -6.53
CA ILE A 92 12.31 -0.99 -5.88
C ILE A 92 12.22 -0.74 -4.37
N MET A 93 13.38 -0.49 -3.74
CA MET A 93 13.47 -0.24 -2.30
C MET A 93 12.71 1.04 -1.88
N ASP A 94 12.68 2.06 -2.74
CA ASP A 94 11.85 3.26 -2.49
C ASP A 94 10.35 2.93 -2.43
N GLY A 95 9.89 1.98 -3.25
CA GLY A 95 8.51 1.50 -3.23
C GLY A 95 8.13 0.71 -1.97
N LEU A 96 9.13 0.17 -1.26
CA LEU A 96 8.90 -0.60 -0.01
C LEU A 96 8.74 0.32 1.24
N GLY A 97 9.12 1.61 1.14
CA GLY A 97 8.88 2.63 2.16
C GLY A 97 9.21 2.17 3.58
N GLU A 98 8.20 2.13 4.45
CA GLU A 98 8.34 1.77 5.89
C GLU A 98 8.98 0.39 6.11
N THR A 99 8.72 -0.59 5.24
CA THR A 99 9.29 -1.93 5.35
C THR A 99 10.82 -1.92 5.23
N ARG A 100 11.35 -1.11 4.28
CA ARG A 100 12.79 -0.93 4.13
C ARG A 100 13.40 -0.29 5.37
N ASP A 101 12.75 0.72 5.92
CA ASP A 101 13.25 1.45 7.08
C ASP A 101 13.24 0.57 8.34
N LEU A 102 12.25 -0.31 8.50
CA LEU A 102 12.21 -1.33 9.55
C LEU A 102 13.37 -2.32 9.42
N LEU A 103 13.61 -2.87 8.22
CA LEU A 103 14.71 -3.80 7.98
C LEU A 103 16.08 -3.16 8.24
N LYS A 104 16.27 -1.94 7.74
CA LYS A 104 17.51 -1.18 7.97
C LYS A 104 17.74 -0.93 9.47
N ARG A 105 16.68 -0.54 10.18
CA ARG A 105 16.79 -0.30 11.64
C ARG A 105 17.12 -1.60 12.39
N PHE A 106 16.52 -2.71 11.98
CA PHE A 106 16.83 -4.02 12.56
C PHE A 106 18.28 -4.42 12.34
N GLU A 107 18.84 -4.18 11.15
CA GLU A 107 20.26 -4.42 10.85
C GLU A 107 21.18 -3.53 11.69
N GLU A 108 20.86 -2.22 11.84
CA GLU A 108 21.61 -1.28 12.68
C GLU A 108 21.62 -1.71 14.14
N VAL A 109 20.46 -2.09 14.69
CA VAL A 109 20.33 -2.59 16.07
C VAL A 109 21.12 -3.88 16.23
N SER A 110 21.02 -4.80 15.28
CA SER A 110 21.75 -6.08 15.31
C SER A 110 23.27 -5.89 15.26
N ALA A 111 23.76 -4.93 14.48
CA ALA A 111 25.18 -4.63 14.39
C ALA A 111 25.74 -4.05 15.72
N ARG A 112 24.93 -3.30 16.46
CA ARG A 112 25.33 -2.71 17.75
C ARG A 112 25.62 -3.74 18.84
N PHE A 113 25.06 -4.97 18.76
CA PHE A 113 25.40 -6.03 19.72
C PHE A 113 26.87 -6.46 19.67
N ALA A 114 27.59 -6.14 18.60
CA ALA A 114 29.02 -6.41 18.50
C ALA A 114 29.89 -5.36 19.22
N GLU A 115 29.29 -4.25 19.68
CA GLU A 115 30.02 -3.18 20.38
C GLU A 115 30.00 -3.41 21.90
N PRO A 116 31.05 -3.00 22.62
CA PRO A 116 31.05 -3.02 24.09
C PRO A 116 29.99 -2.06 24.65
N MET A 117 29.12 -2.55 25.52
CA MET A 117 28.03 -1.76 26.09
C MET A 117 27.74 -2.17 27.53
N SER A 118 27.03 -1.33 28.26
CA SER A 118 26.55 -1.64 29.59
C SER A 118 25.36 -2.62 29.58
N ASP A 119 25.11 -3.25 30.73
CA ASP A 119 23.98 -4.18 30.89
C ASP A 119 22.63 -3.49 30.62
N GLU A 120 22.49 -2.20 30.96
CA GLU A 120 21.29 -1.41 30.73
C GLU A 120 21.09 -1.14 29.25
N GLU A 121 22.14 -0.78 28.51
CA GLU A 121 22.10 -0.59 27.07
C GLU A 121 21.79 -1.90 26.32
N MET A 122 22.37 -3.01 26.78
CA MET A 122 22.10 -4.34 26.25
C MET A 122 20.61 -4.70 26.38
N ASN A 123 20.01 -4.49 27.54
CA ASN A 123 18.59 -4.76 27.76
C ASN A 123 17.70 -3.90 26.87
N ASN A 124 18.02 -2.62 26.71
CA ASN A 124 17.26 -1.73 25.84
C ASN A 124 17.34 -2.16 24.36
N LEU A 125 18.52 -2.58 23.90
CA LEU A 125 18.69 -3.10 22.53
C LEU A 125 17.93 -4.40 22.29
N ILE A 126 17.87 -5.31 23.26
CA ILE A 126 17.08 -6.54 23.18
C ILE A 126 15.60 -6.23 23.02
N ILE A 127 15.09 -5.26 23.81
CA ILE A 127 13.68 -4.84 23.71
C ILE A 127 13.40 -4.22 22.34
N GLU A 128 14.25 -3.29 21.88
CA GLU A 128 14.10 -2.65 20.57
C GLU A 128 14.14 -3.67 19.43
N GLN A 129 15.06 -4.64 19.48
CA GLN A 129 15.16 -5.69 18.48
C GLN A 129 13.90 -6.56 18.43
N ALA A 130 13.36 -6.93 19.61
CA ALA A 130 12.12 -7.72 19.69
C ALA A 130 10.92 -6.98 19.09
N GLU A 131 10.77 -5.68 19.38
CA GLU A 131 9.70 -4.86 18.80
C GLU A 131 9.83 -4.71 17.27
N LEU A 132 11.06 -4.56 16.77
CA LEU A 132 11.32 -4.48 15.34
C LEU A 132 11.01 -5.81 14.66
N GLN A 133 11.41 -6.94 15.27
CA GLN A 133 11.11 -8.28 14.76
C GLN A 133 9.60 -8.52 14.67
N GLU A 134 8.83 -8.16 15.71
CA GLU A 134 7.37 -8.28 15.69
C GLU A 134 6.74 -7.48 14.54
N LYS A 135 7.21 -6.25 14.30
CA LYS A 135 6.76 -5.41 13.20
C LYS A 135 7.11 -6.00 11.83
N ILE A 136 8.30 -6.57 11.68
CA ILE A 136 8.76 -7.23 10.44
C ILE A 136 7.90 -8.47 10.16
N ASP A 137 7.62 -9.28 11.18
CA ASP A 137 6.79 -10.48 11.05
C ASP A 137 5.33 -10.11 10.70
N ALA A 138 4.80 -9.04 11.29
CA ALA A 138 3.47 -8.52 10.96
C ALA A 138 3.36 -8.02 9.51
N CYS A 139 4.46 -7.54 8.93
CA CYS A 139 4.52 -7.10 7.52
C CYS A 139 4.66 -8.24 6.52
N ASN A 140 4.89 -9.51 6.94
CA ASN A 140 5.28 -10.63 6.07
C ASN A 140 6.49 -10.30 5.17
N CYS A 141 7.48 -9.57 5.70
CA CYS A 141 8.57 -8.99 4.91
C CYS A 141 9.63 -10.01 4.46
N TYR A 142 9.47 -11.30 4.80
CA TYR A 142 10.41 -12.38 4.43
C TYR A 142 9.93 -13.26 3.27
N MET A 143 8.84 -12.89 2.54
CA MET A 143 8.40 -13.65 1.36
C MET A 143 8.76 -12.96 0.06
#